data_adbbdea2d64d5cef470287821dec461d
#
_entry.id   adbbdea2d64d5cef470287821dec461d
#
_cell.length_a   1.000
_cell.length_b   1.000
_cell.length_c   1.000
_cell.angle_alpha   90.00
_cell.angle_beta   90.00
_cell.angle_gamma   90.00
#
_symmetry.space_group_name_H-M   'P 1'
#
loop_
_entity.id
_entity.type
_entity.pdbx_description
1 polymer ?
#
loop_
_entity_poly.entity_id
_entity_poly.type
_entity_poly.pdbx_seq_one_letter_code
_entity_poly.pdbx_strand_id
1 'polypeptide(L)'
;MGTNSIKTNLTKDSIISDIKLLLGADVDKENIYIVVEGEDDTKFLRRYLNSNVMIYESFSGKNGVEEIVKSKIICSSRVIGIRDKDYCNDVKSKKIFFYDRCCLEMMITEFDKAFNGIYYEFYNGEMEPHKLKEHILTELFKVSQVRKYNEENKMGINFKGLSFQNIIDDKSKMDKGKFIEQLKKLNSGKSINFINIIDESSCQSTDNMLDITNGHDFVLLFKVICEKRCSKNSVNEKQISSVLRGSFSEEFLKETTLYRNVSDYFDNKIKVWCC
;
A
#
# COMPACT_ATOMS: atom_id res chain seq x y z
N MET A 1 -0.79 14.44 25.47
CA MET A 1 -0.01 13.40 26.18
C MET A 1 -0.55 12.02 25.84
N GLY A 2 0.25 11.14 25.30
CA GLY A 2 0.21 9.73 25.63
C GLY A 2 -0.57 8.73 24.79
N THR A 3 -0.86 8.95 23.49
CA THR A 3 -1.37 7.87 22.63
C THR A 3 -0.26 7.01 21.99
N ASN A 4 0.99 7.45 22.04
CA ASN A 4 2.13 6.72 21.46
C ASN A 4 2.71 5.60 22.35
N SER A 5 2.39 5.59 23.65
CA SER A 5 3.01 4.66 24.62
C SER A 5 2.47 3.23 24.50
N ILE A 6 1.22 3.04 24.07
CA ILE A 6 0.62 1.70 23.93
C ILE A 6 1.06 1.06 22.60
N LYS A 7 1.12 1.82 21.50
CA LYS A 7 1.55 1.31 20.18
C LYS A 7 3.01 0.84 20.17
N THR A 8 3.91 1.49 20.93
CA THR A 8 5.33 1.12 21.02
C THR A 8 5.60 -0.15 21.83
N ASN A 9 4.62 -0.62 22.60
CA ASN A 9 4.76 -1.79 23.46
C ASN A 9 3.92 -2.99 23.02
N LEU A 10 3.15 -2.89 21.93
CA LEU A 10 2.42 -4.02 21.37
C LEU A 10 3.42 -5.01 20.74
N THR A 11 3.51 -6.17 21.36
CA THR A 11 4.31 -7.29 20.85
C THR A 11 3.42 -8.26 20.10
N LYS A 12 4.04 -9.09 19.25
CA LYS A 12 3.36 -10.22 18.58
C LYS A 12 2.55 -11.05 19.59
N ASP A 13 3.16 -11.39 20.70
CA ASP A 13 2.54 -12.28 21.70
C ASP A 13 1.35 -11.61 22.39
N SER A 14 1.39 -10.31 22.59
CA SER A 14 0.25 -9.54 23.12
C SER A 14 -0.94 -9.61 22.17
N ILE A 15 -0.72 -9.37 20.86
CA ILE A 15 -1.78 -9.44 19.85
C ILE A 15 -2.35 -10.85 19.73
N ILE A 16 -1.48 -11.87 19.68
CA ILE A 16 -1.87 -13.27 19.62
C ILE A 16 -2.71 -13.66 20.83
N SER A 17 -2.30 -13.24 22.04
CA SER A 17 -3.01 -13.54 23.29
C SER A 17 -4.38 -12.88 23.34
N ASP A 18 -4.48 -11.63 22.91
CA ASP A 18 -5.73 -10.89 22.86
C ASP A 18 -6.73 -11.53 21.88
N ILE A 19 -6.31 -11.81 20.67
CA ILE A 19 -7.14 -12.51 19.67
C ILE A 19 -7.59 -13.88 20.21
N LYS A 20 -6.70 -14.63 20.87
CA LYS A 20 -7.03 -15.95 21.45
C LYS A 20 -8.09 -15.84 22.53
N LEU A 21 -7.98 -14.85 23.44
CA LEU A 21 -8.96 -14.61 24.50
C LEU A 21 -10.33 -14.26 23.91
N LEU A 22 -10.38 -13.36 22.92
CA LEU A 22 -11.63 -12.96 22.28
C LEU A 22 -12.26 -14.10 21.48
N LEU A 23 -11.46 -14.93 20.79
CA LEU A 23 -11.96 -16.14 20.13
C LEU A 23 -12.58 -17.12 21.12
N GLY A 24 -12.03 -17.23 22.33
CA GLY A 24 -12.56 -18.09 23.39
C GLY A 24 -13.82 -17.53 24.03
N ALA A 25 -13.96 -16.22 24.10
CA ALA A 25 -15.15 -15.53 24.64
C ALA A 25 -16.34 -15.50 23.66
N ASP A 26 -16.07 -15.66 22.37
CA ASP A 26 -17.08 -15.62 21.30
C ASP A 26 -17.74 -16.99 21.13
N VAL A 27 -18.74 -17.26 21.98
CA VAL A 27 -19.46 -18.55 22.04
C VAL A 27 -20.17 -18.87 20.74
N ASP A 28 -20.80 -17.86 20.13
CA ASP A 28 -21.60 -18.00 18.91
C ASP A 28 -20.75 -18.07 17.65
N LYS A 29 -19.44 -17.82 17.77
CA LYS A 29 -18.44 -17.85 16.70
C LYS A 29 -18.74 -16.89 15.51
N GLU A 30 -19.32 -15.76 15.80
CA GLU A 30 -19.73 -14.77 14.80
C GLU A 30 -18.65 -13.73 14.49
N ASN A 31 -17.71 -13.50 15.43
CA ASN A 31 -16.69 -12.47 15.25
C ASN A 31 -15.55 -12.92 14.36
N ILE A 32 -15.10 -11.99 13.50
CA ILE A 32 -13.94 -12.14 12.60
C ILE A 32 -12.84 -11.19 13.06
N TYR A 33 -11.60 -11.62 12.91
CA TYR A 33 -10.41 -10.86 13.29
C TYR A 33 -9.54 -10.69 12.05
N ILE A 34 -9.35 -9.44 11.63
CA ILE A 34 -8.52 -9.08 10.49
C ILE A 34 -7.23 -8.45 11.00
N VAL A 35 -6.09 -9.02 10.63
CA VAL A 35 -4.76 -8.47 10.92
C VAL A 35 -4.27 -7.72 9.69
N VAL A 36 -3.87 -6.46 9.87
CA VAL A 36 -3.38 -5.58 8.80
C VAL A 36 -1.99 -5.05 9.10
N GLU A 37 -1.33 -4.43 8.11
CA GLU A 37 0.03 -3.93 8.27
C GLU A 37 0.10 -2.71 9.19
N GLY A 38 -0.86 -1.78 9.08
CA GLY A 38 -0.78 -0.54 9.82
C GLY A 38 -2.06 0.29 9.86
N GLU A 39 -1.87 1.55 10.29
CA GLU A 39 -2.95 2.49 10.56
C GLU A 39 -3.75 2.88 9.32
N ASP A 40 -3.10 2.96 8.15
CA ASP A 40 -3.76 3.36 6.90
C ASP A 40 -4.70 2.28 6.39
N ASP A 41 -4.31 1.00 6.54
CA ASP A 41 -5.18 -0.15 6.28
C ASP A 41 -6.40 -0.13 7.21
N THR A 42 -6.16 0.10 8.51
CA THR A 42 -7.24 0.19 9.50
C THR A 42 -8.23 1.30 9.16
N LYS A 43 -7.73 2.50 8.78
CA LYS A 43 -8.58 3.64 8.39
C LYS A 43 -9.38 3.35 7.13
N PHE A 44 -8.81 2.62 6.20
CA PHE A 44 -9.47 2.24 4.96
C PHE A 44 -10.55 1.18 5.22
N LEU A 45 -10.18 0.04 5.79
CA LEU A 45 -11.06 -1.12 5.92
C LEU A 45 -12.25 -0.89 6.86
N ARG A 46 -12.06 -0.18 7.99
CA ARG A 46 -13.15 0.05 8.97
C ARG A 46 -14.39 0.72 8.39
N ARG A 47 -14.29 1.35 7.21
CA ARG A 47 -15.43 1.99 6.53
C ARG A 47 -16.35 0.98 5.85
N TYR A 48 -15.86 -0.21 5.60
CA TYR A 48 -16.50 -1.22 4.78
C TYR A 48 -16.77 -2.52 5.54
N LEU A 49 -16.27 -2.64 6.76
CA LEU A 49 -16.39 -3.85 7.55
C LEU A 49 -17.64 -3.81 8.43
N ASN A 50 -18.24 -4.98 8.59
CA ASN A 50 -19.41 -5.17 9.44
C ASN A 50 -19.03 -5.08 10.94
N SER A 51 -20.01 -4.87 11.79
CA SER A 51 -19.82 -4.65 13.25
C SER A 51 -19.21 -5.86 13.99
N ASN A 52 -19.33 -7.06 13.43
CA ASN A 52 -18.73 -8.29 13.98
C ASN A 52 -17.26 -8.48 13.57
N VAL A 53 -16.64 -7.51 12.88
CA VAL A 53 -15.25 -7.60 12.43
C VAL A 53 -14.35 -6.69 13.25
N MET A 54 -13.32 -7.25 13.84
CA MET A 54 -12.30 -6.53 14.60
C MET A 54 -11.00 -6.45 13.78
N ILE A 55 -10.38 -5.26 13.76
CA ILE A 55 -9.12 -5.03 13.04
C ILE A 55 -7.98 -4.91 14.05
N TYR A 56 -6.88 -5.60 13.77
CA TYR A 56 -5.62 -5.53 14.50
C TYR A 56 -4.49 -5.04 13.59
N GLU A 57 -3.80 -3.99 14.02
CA GLU A 57 -2.55 -3.58 13.38
C GLU A 57 -1.44 -4.53 13.79
N SER A 58 -0.62 -4.96 12.83
CA SER A 58 0.54 -5.81 13.13
C SER A 58 1.66 -5.01 13.82
N PHE A 59 2.57 -5.72 14.49
CA PHE A 59 3.71 -5.10 15.18
C PHE A 59 4.90 -4.78 14.23
N SER A 60 4.94 -5.37 13.04
CA SER A 60 6.07 -5.20 12.10
C SER A 60 5.67 -5.32 10.62
N GLY A 61 4.62 -4.61 10.20
CA GLY A 61 4.15 -4.60 8.81
C GLY A 61 3.81 -5.99 8.29
N LYS A 62 4.12 -6.28 7.02
CA LYS A 62 3.77 -7.54 6.34
C LYS A 62 4.24 -8.80 7.08
N ASN A 63 5.43 -8.78 7.68
CA ASN A 63 5.94 -9.92 8.41
C ASN A 63 5.11 -10.18 9.67
N GLY A 64 4.72 -9.13 10.38
CA GLY A 64 3.86 -9.24 11.55
C GLY A 64 2.48 -9.82 11.22
N VAL A 65 1.87 -9.40 10.11
CA VAL A 65 0.60 -9.99 9.63
C VAL A 65 0.75 -11.49 9.43
N GLU A 66 1.79 -11.92 8.71
CA GLU A 66 2.02 -13.34 8.45
C GLU A 66 2.27 -14.15 9.71
N GLU A 67 3.09 -13.63 10.62
CA GLU A 67 3.44 -14.33 11.87
C GLU A 67 2.23 -14.50 12.80
N ILE A 68 1.37 -13.48 12.90
CA ILE A 68 0.16 -13.57 13.72
C ILE A 68 -0.83 -14.58 13.13
N VAL A 69 -1.14 -14.44 11.83
CA VAL A 69 -2.13 -15.29 11.15
C VAL A 69 -1.71 -16.76 11.07
N LYS A 70 -0.41 -17.02 10.93
CA LYS A 70 0.17 -18.38 10.89
C LYS A 70 0.46 -18.96 12.27
N SER A 71 0.18 -18.21 13.36
CA SER A 71 0.45 -18.67 14.73
C SER A 71 -0.33 -19.94 15.05
N LYS A 72 0.38 -20.96 15.54
CA LYS A 72 -0.23 -22.21 16.02
C LYS A 72 -1.14 -22.01 17.24
N ILE A 73 -1.01 -20.88 17.93
CA ILE A 73 -1.79 -20.55 19.12
C ILE A 73 -3.21 -20.10 18.74
N ILE A 74 -3.36 -19.46 17.55
CA ILE A 74 -4.65 -18.91 17.06
C ILE A 74 -5.40 -19.93 16.19
N CYS A 75 -5.22 -21.12 16.15
CA CYS A 75 -5.75 -22.11 15.21
C CYS A 75 -7.26 -21.92 14.86
N SER A 76 -7.61 -20.82 14.17
CA SER A 76 -8.99 -20.44 13.80
C SER A 76 -9.08 -19.97 12.36
N SER A 77 -10.14 -20.38 11.63
CA SER A 77 -10.47 -19.86 10.31
C SER A 77 -11.02 -18.43 10.35
N ARG A 78 -11.43 -17.94 11.51
CA ARG A 78 -11.96 -16.58 11.72
C ARG A 78 -10.89 -15.50 11.88
N VAL A 79 -9.61 -15.88 11.81
CA VAL A 79 -8.47 -14.94 11.81
C VAL A 79 -7.83 -14.94 10.44
N ILE A 80 -7.86 -13.82 9.78
CA ILE A 80 -7.29 -13.60 8.45
C ILE A 80 -6.33 -12.42 8.46
N GLY A 81 -5.47 -12.34 7.45
CA GLY A 81 -4.60 -11.19 7.20
C GLY A 81 -4.98 -10.49 5.90
N ILE A 82 -4.92 -9.16 5.89
CA ILE A 82 -4.99 -8.35 4.66
C ILE A 82 -3.74 -7.49 4.63
N ARG A 83 -3.01 -7.50 3.51
CA ARG A 83 -1.78 -6.75 3.36
C ARG A 83 -1.48 -6.40 1.91
N ASP A 84 -0.47 -5.56 1.73
CA ASP A 84 0.06 -5.25 0.41
C ASP A 84 0.61 -6.51 -0.28
N LYS A 85 0.38 -6.60 -1.59
CA LYS A 85 0.94 -7.65 -2.43
C LYS A 85 2.43 -7.44 -2.65
N ASP A 86 2.85 -6.16 -2.74
CA ASP A 86 4.20 -5.79 -3.14
C ASP A 86 4.60 -6.51 -4.44
N TYR A 87 5.76 -7.18 -4.40
CA TYR A 87 6.31 -7.99 -5.52
C TYR A 87 6.18 -9.50 -5.25
N CYS A 88 5.25 -9.90 -4.35
CA CYS A 88 5.09 -11.29 -3.95
C CYS A 88 4.23 -12.04 -4.97
N ASN A 89 4.80 -13.08 -5.57
CA ASN A 89 4.10 -13.94 -6.52
C ASN A 89 3.48 -15.17 -5.86
N ASP A 90 3.87 -15.52 -4.62
CA ASP A 90 3.47 -16.74 -3.95
C ASP A 90 2.61 -16.48 -2.71
N VAL A 91 1.36 -16.88 -2.75
CA VAL A 91 0.46 -16.92 -1.59
C VAL A 91 0.65 -18.24 -0.86
N LYS A 92 1.47 -18.26 0.19
CA LYS A 92 1.73 -19.48 1.00
C LYS A 92 0.64 -19.79 2.03
N SER A 93 -0.38 -18.96 2.17
CA SER A 93 -1.43 -19.15 3.18
C SER A 93 -2.80 -18.79 2.63
N LYS A 94 -3.76 -19.70 2.77
CA LYS A 94 -5.17 -19.47 2.41
C LYS A 94 -5.88 -18.43 3.28
N LYS A 95 -5.22 -17.94 4.35
CA LYS A 95 -5.78 -16.96 5.30
C LYS A 95 -5.21 -15.55 5.09
N ILE A 96 -4.34 -15.34 4.10
CA ILE A 96 -3.76 -14.03 3.81
C ILE A 96 -4.26 -13.58 2.45
N PHE A 97 -4.86 -12.40 2.45
CA PHE A 97 -5.42 -11.73 1.30
C PHE A 97 -4.59 -10.49 0.96
N PHE A 98 -4.65 -10.09 -0.28
CA PHE A 98 -3.89 -8.96 -0.79
C PHE A 98 -4.83 -7.90 -1.34
N TYR A 99 -4.44 -6.64 -1.16
CA TYR A 99 -5.02 -5.59 -1.99
C TYR A 99 -4.76 -5.90 -3.46
N ASP A 100 -5.69 -5.50 -4.31
CA ASP A 100 -5.49 -5.58 -5.74
C ASP A 100 -4.30 -4.67 -6.12
N ARG A 101 -3.61 -4.99 -7.20
CA ARG A 101 -2.40 -4.29 -7.61
C ARG A 101 -1.23 -4.45 -6.61
N CYS A 102 -0.26 -3.54 -6.63
CA CYS A 102 0.93 -3.62 -5.77
C CYS A 102 0.59 -3.44 -4.27
N CYS A 103 -0.29 -2.50 -3.97
CA CYS A 103 -0.62 -2.07 -2.61
C CYS A 103 -1.97 -1.36 -2.55
N LEU A 104 -2.40 -0.96 -1.35
CA LEU A 104 -3.66 -0.26 -1.11
C LEU A 104 -3.82 0.98 -2.00
N GLU A 105 -2.81 1.86 -2.07
CA GLU A 105 -2.90 3.08 -2.86
C GLU A 105 -3.07 2.79 -4.36
N MET A 106 -2.40 1.74 -4.85
CA MET A 106 -2.50 1.37 -6.27
C MET A 106 -3.85 0.73 -6.59
N MET A 107 -4.41 -0.06 -5.68
CA MET A 107 -5.79 -0.55 -5.80
C MET A 107 -6.78 0.61 -5.89
N ILE A 108 -6.63 1.64 -5.05
CA ILE A 108 -7.50 2.83 -5.10
C ILE A 108 -7.27 3.63 -6.38
N THR A 109 -6.02 3.83 -6.78
CA THR A 109 -5.63 4.64 -7.96
C THR A 109 -6.08 4.00 -9.27
N GLU A 110 -6.30 2.69 -9.31
CA GLU A 110 -6.88 1.99 -10.47
C GLU A 110 -8.20 2.62 -10.90
N PHE A 111 -9.03 2.99 -9.94
CA PHE A 111 -10.34 3.62 -10.19
C PHE A 111 -10.17 5.12 -10.49
N ASP A 112 -10.42 5.52 -11.73
CA ASP A 112 -10.26 6.92 -12.16
C ASP A 112 -11.04 7.90 -11.28
N LYS A 113 -12.26 7.55 -10.89
CA LYS A 113 -13.08 8.41 -10.01
C LYS A 113 -12.42 8.62 -8.64
N ALA A 114 -11.73 7.60 -8.10
CA ALA A 114 -11.02 7.74 -6.83
C ALA A 114 -9.76 8.59 -6.98
N PHE A 115 -8.98 8.40 -8.07
CA PHE A 115 -7.85 9.27 -8.39
C PHE A 115 -8.27 10.72 -8.59
N ASN A 116 -9.41 10.96 -9.23
CA ASN A 116 -9.96 12.29 -9.45
C ASN A 116 -10.17 13.07 -8.14
N GLY A 117 -10.39 12.39 -7.02
CA GLY A 117 -10.49 13.03 -5.71
C GLY A 117 -9.24 13.81 -5.33
N ILE A 118 -8.05 13.20 -5.45
CA ILE A 118 -6.78 13.91 -5.19
C ILE A 118 -6.43 14.89 -6.29
N TYR A 119 -6.80 14.60 -7.54
CA TYR A 119 -6.56 15.49 -8.66
C TYR A 119 -7.26 16.83 -8.45
N TYR A 120 -8.57 16.86 -8.25
CA TYR A 120 -9.33 18.12 -8.12
C TYR A 120 -9.01 18.87 -6.81
N GLU A 121 -8.58 18.17 -5.76
CA GLU A 121 -8.24 18.81 -4.48
C GLU A 121 -6.86 19.50 -4.53
N PHE A 122 -5.86 18.89 -5.21
CA PHE A 122 -4.48 19.34 -5.07
C PHE A 122 -3.80 19.78 -6.35
N TYR A 123 -4.25 19.33 -7.53
CA TYR A 123 -3.57 19.61 -8.78
C TYR A 123 -4.20 20.79 -9.53
N ASN A 124 -3.39 21.83 -9.79
CA ASN A 124 -3.82 23.03 -10.52
C ASN A 124 -3.06 23.23 -11.85
N GLY A 125 -2.50 22.15 -12.41
CA GLY A 125 -1.83 22.21 -13.70
C GLY A 125 -2.78 21.96 -14.88
N GLU A 126 -2.22 21.81 -16.07
CA GLU A 126 -2.96 21.72 -17.33
C GLU A 126 -3.23 20.29 -17.81
N MET A 127 -2.62 19.27 -17.17
CA MET A 127 -2.83 17.90 -17.60
C MET A 127 -4.21 17.38 -17.16
N GLU A 128 -4.88 16.72 -18.05
CA GLU A 128 -6.11 15.98 -17.72
C GLU A 128 -5.86 14.87 -16.69
N PRO A 129 -6.85 14.49 -15.86
CA PRO A 129 -6.64 13.53 -14.76
C PRO A 129 -5.99 12.22 -15.20
N HIS A 130 -6.50 11.59 -16.26
CA HIS A 130 -5.96 10.32 -16.76
C HIS A 130 -4.51 10.45 -17.27
N LYS A 131 -4.18 11.58 -17.93
CA LYS A 131 -2.83 11.86 -18.41
C LYS A 131 -1.86 12.12 -17.26
N LEU A 132 -2.30 12.81 -16.20
CA LEU A 132 -1.49 13.00 -15.01
C LEU A 132 -1.21 11.68 -14.31
N LYS A 133 -2.22 10.81 -14.13
CA LYS A 133 -2.05 9.47 -13.56
C LYS A 133 -1.03 8.66 -14.35
N GLU A 134 -1.22 8.56 -15.65
CA GLU A 134 -0.31 7.86 -16.56
C GLU A 134 1.12 8.43 -16.51
N HIS A 135 1.25 9.75 -16.51
CA HIS A 135 2.55 10.42 -16.40
C HIS A 135 3.27 10.06 -15.11
N ILE A 136 2.59 10.10 -13.95
CA ILE A 136 3.17 9.74 -12.65
C ILE A 136 3.64 8.28 -12.66
N LEU A 137 2.80 7.35 -13.12
CA LEU A 137 3.15 5.94 -13.19
C LEU A 137 4.33 5.69 -14.13
N THR A 138 4.38 6.36 -15.28
CA THR A 138 5.50 6.27 -16.23
C THR A 138 6.81 6.75 -15.62
N GLU A 139 6.79 7.88 -14.91
CA GLU A 139 8.02 8.39 -14.27
C GLU A 139 8.46 7.49 -13.09
N LEU A 140 7.52 6.94 -12.33
CA LEU A 140 7.82 6.00 -11.25
C LEU A 140 8.26 4.62 -11.74
N PHE A 141 8.01 4.27 -12.98
CA PHE A 141 8.36 2.96 -13.51
C PHE A 141 9.85 2.63 -13.30
N LYS A 142 10.73 3.61 -13.49
CA LYS A 142 12.17 3.47 -13.24
C LYS A 142 12.49 3.10 -11.77
N VAL A 143 11.80 3.73 -10.83
CA VAL A 143 11.95 3.44 -9.39
C VAL A 143 11.39 2.06 -9.08
N SER A 144 10.22 1.75 -9.64
CA SER A 144 9.52 0.48 -9.46
C SER A 144 10.35 -0.71 -9.95
N GLN A 145 11.04 -0.58 -11.07
CA GLN A 145 11.98 -1.60 -11.57
C GLN A 145 13.09 -1.88 -10.56
N VAL A 146 13.69 -0.84 -9.97
CA VAL A 146 14.76 -1.02 -8.97
C VAL A 146 14.21 -1.62 -7.68
N ARG A 147 13.00 -1.22 -7.23
CA ARG A 147 12.36 -1.80 -6.04
C ARG A 147 12.03 -3.27 -6.26
N LYS A 148 11.43 -3.61 -7.41
CA LYS A 148 11.10 -4.99 -7.77
C LYS A 148 12.36 -5.86 -7.81
N TYR A 149 13.41 -5.41 -8.51
CA TYR A 149 14.69 -6.10 -8.55
C TYR A 149 15.30 -6.32 -7.17
N ASN A 150 15.21 -5.29 -6.30
CA ASN A 150 15.69 -5.38 -4.91
C ASN A 150 15.00 -6.48 -4.12
N GLU A 151 13.67 -6.56 -4.23
CA GLU A 151 12.88 -7.56 -3.47
C GLU A 151 13.12 -8.98 -4.01
N GLU A 152 13.07 -9.15 -5.34
CA GLU A 152 13.27 -10.44 -6.00
C GLU A 152 14.67 -11.02 -5.76
N ASN A 153 15.70 -10.16 -5.75
CA ASN A 153 17.09 -10.57 -5.59
C ASN A 153 17.63 -10.36 -4.16
N LYS A 154 16.82 -9.90 -3.21
CA LYS A 154 17.19 -9.64 -1.81
C LYS A 154 18.46 -8.77 -1.67
N MET A 155 18.59 -7.74 -2.50
CA MET A 155 19.80 -6.91 -2.59
C MET A 155 19.93 -5.96 -1.39
N GLY A 156 18.87 -5.76 -0.61
CA GLY A 156 18.85 -4.85 0.52
C GLY A 156 19.11 -3.39 0.13
N ILE A 157 18.67 -2.96 -1.06
CA ILE A 157 18.84 -1.57 -1.54
C ILE A 157 18.10 -0.63 -0.59
N ASN A 158 18.82 0.39 -0.12
CA ASN A 158 18.25 1.43 0.73
C ASN A 158 17.64 2.54 -0.13
N PHE A 159 16.34 2.79 0.06
CA PHE A 159 15.60 3.89 -0.55
C PHE A 159 15.28 5.02 0.45
N LYS A 160 15.62 4.84 1.73
CA LYS A 160 15.35 5.85 2.75
C LYS A 160 16.18 7.10 2.47
N GLY A 161 15.49 8.23 2.24
CA GLY A 161 16.12 9.49 1.86
C GLY A 161 16.16 9.74 0.34
N LEU A 162 15.56 8.88 -0.49
CA LEU A 162 15.31 9.19 -1.90
C LEU A 162 14.39 10.41 -1.99
N SER A 163 14.85 11.47 -2.66
CA SER A 163 14.12 12.74 -2.78
C SER A 163 13.63 12.96 -4.20
N PHE A 164 12.33 12.84 -4.44
CA PHE A 164 11.72 13.15 -5.73
C PHE A 164 11.88 14.62 -6.10
N GLN A 165 11.93 15.53 -5.12
CA GLN A 165 12.15 16.96 -5.36
C GLN A 165 13.46 17.22 -6.11
N ASN A 166 14.49 16.43 -5.89
CA ASN A 166 15.82 16.62 -6.47
C ASN A 166 16.00 15.91 -7.82
N ILE A 167 15.17 14.92 -8.11
CA ILE A 167 15.30 14.09 -9.32
C ILE A 167 14.23 14.38 -10.38
N ILE A 168 13.19 15.14 -10.03
CA ILE A 168 12.15 15.55 -10.97
C ILE A 168 12.47 16.94 -11.48
N ASP A 169 12.43 17.15 -12.79
CA ASP A 169 12.64 18.44 -13.44
C ASP A 169 11.37 19.33 -13.42
N ASP A 170 11.47 20.54 -13.96
CA ASP A 170 10.35 21.50 -14.02
C ASP A 170 9.25 21.07 -15.00
N LYS A 171 9.51 20.09 -15.87
CA LYS A 171 8.52 19.46 -16.75
C LYS A 171 7.89 18.24 -16.11
N SER A 172 8.17 17.98 -14.81
CA SER A 172 7.71 16.84 -14.04
C SER A 172 8.25 15.49 -14.54
N LYS A 173 9.40 15.49 -15.22
CA LYS A 173 10.09 14.30 -15.70
C LYS A 173 11.22 13.90 -14.76
N MET A 174 11.42 12.60 -14.59
CA MET A 174 12.52 12.07 -13.79
C MET A 174 13.84 12.11 -14.54
N ASP A 175 14.82 12.81 -13.98
CA ASP A 175 16.21 12.75 -14.42
C ASP A 175 16.84 11.42 -13.96
N LYS A 176 17.00 10.50 -14.90
CA LYS A 176 17.59 9.17 -14.65
C LYS A 176 19.01 9.26 -14.06
N GLY A 177 19.81 10.23 -14.52
CA GLY A 177 21.17 10.42 -14.02
C GLY A 177 21.19 10.78 -12.54
N LYS A 178 20.41 11.79 -12.16
CA LYS A 178 20.26 12.21 -10.75
C LYS A 178 19.64 11.10 -9.89
N PHE A 179 18.67 10.35 -10.40
CA PHE A 179 18.09 9.21 -9.70
C PHE A 179 19.14 8.14 -9.37
N ILE A 180 19.95 7.73 -10.38
CA ILE A 180 21.03 6.75 -10.20
C ILE A 180 22.09 7.29 -9.24
N GLU A 181 22.46 8.57 -9.34
CA GLU A 181 23.43 9.21 -8.44
C GLU A 181 22.94 9.18 -6.98
N GLN A 182 21.68 9.54 -6.72
CA GLN A 182 21.11 9.44 -5.38
C GLN A 182 21.10 7.99 -4.87
N LEU A 183 20.71 7.02 -5.69
CA LEU A 183 20.74 5.62 -5.28
C LEU A 183 22.15 5.15 -4.93
N LYS A 184 23.16 5.52 -5.73
CA LYS A 184 24.57 5.20 -5.43
C LYS A 184 25.01 5.82 -4.10
N LYS A 185 24.64 7.08 -3.83
CA LYS A 185 24.96 7.76 -2.58
C LYS A 185 24.30 7.08 -1.39
N LEU A 186 23.02 6.72 -1.47
CA LEU A 186 22.27 6.02 -0.42
C LEU A 186 22.77 4.59 -0.16
N ASN A 187 23.52 4.02 -1.12
CA ASN A 187 24.03 2.66 -1.09
C ASN A 187 25.56 2.59 -1.33
N SER A 188 26.31 3.57 -0.82
CA SER A 188 27.73 3.75 -1.10
C SER A 188 28.62 2.54 -0.72
N GLY A 189 28.13 1.66 0.17
CA GLY A 189 28.83 0.42 0.55
C GLY A 189 28.52 -0.80 -0.34
N LYS A 190 27.72 -0.62 -1.42
CA LYS A 190 27.25 -1.72 -2.27
C LYS A 190 27.69 -1.54 -3.73
N SER A 191 28.20 -2.62 -4.34
CA SER A 191 28.54 -2.65 -5.77
C SER A 191 27.32 -3.05 -6.60
N ILE A 192 26.42 -2.10 -6.89
CA ILE A 192 25.19 -2.32 -7.64
C ILE A 192 25.23 -1.52 -8.94
N ASN A 193 25.00 -2.19 -10.08
CA ASN A 193 24.87 -1.54 -11.37
C ASN A 193 23.41 -1.16 -11.64
N PHE A 194 22.97 0.00 -11.15
CA PHE A 194 21.61 0.49 -11.31
C PHE A 194 21.21 0.75 -12.77
N ILE A 195 22.20 1.01 -13.67
CA ILE A 195 21.94 1.27 -15.09
C ILE A 195 21.32 0.04 -15.76
N ASN A 196 21.82 -1.14 -15.42
CA ASN A 196 21.36 -2.40 -16.02
C ASN A 196 20.00 -2.87 -15.50
N ILE A 197 19.54 -2.30 -14.38
CA ILE A 197 18.23 -2.65 -13.79
C ILE A 197 17.11 -1.86 -14.46
N ILE A 198 17.41 -0.62 -14.91
CA ILE A 198 16.43 0.30 -15.45
C ILE A 198 16.34 0.12 -16.96
N ASP A 199 15.33 -0.61 -17.40
CA ASP A 199 15.01 -0.78 -18.82
C ASP A 199 14.00 0.28 -19.26
N GLU A 200 14.46 1.23 -20.10
CA GLU A 200 13.61 2.29 -20.66
C GLU A 200 12.88 1.86 -21.93
N SER A 201 13.27 0.74 -22.54
CA SER A 201 12.67 0.25 -23.78
C SER A 201 11.34 -0.48 -23.55
N SER A 202 11.07 -0.90 -22.33
CA SER A 202 9.85 -1.61 -21.98
C SER A 202 8.67 -0.62 -21.87
N CYS A 203 7.89 -0.49 -22.95
CA CYS A 203 6.59 0.15 -22.89
C CYS A 203 5.65 -0.74 -22.09
N GLN A 204 5.29 -0.31 -20.90
CA GLN A 204 4.35 -1.04 -20.03
C GLN A 204 2.96 -0.43 -20.12
N SER A 205 1.94 -1.27 -20.07
CA SER A 205 0.56 -0.79 -19.88
C SER A 205 0.39 -0.15 -18.50
N THR A 206 -0.57 0.74 -18.35
CA THR A 206 -0.93 1.33 -17.04
C THR A 206 -1.18 0.26 -15.99
N ASP A 207 -1.85 -0.84 -16.36
CA ASP A 207 -2.10 -1.98 -15.46
C ASP A 207 -0.82 -2.61 -14.93
N ASN A 208 0.15 -2.88 -15.80
CA ASN A 208 1.43 -3.42 -15.36
C ASN A 208 2.21 -2.46 -14.44
N MET A 209 2.08 -1.14 -14.67
CA MET A 209 2.69 -0.13 -13.80
C MET A 209 2.03 -0.10 -12.41
N LEU A 210 0.70 -0.21 -12.32
CA LEU A 210 -0.02 -0.30 -11.05
C LEU A 210 0.39 -1.55 -10.24
N ASP A 211 0.71 -2.65 -10.91
CA ASP A 211 1.12 -3.90 -10.25
C ASP A 211 2.53 -3.86 -9.62
N ILE A 212 3.35 -2.86 -9.97
CA ILE A 212 4.72 -2.75 -9.45
C ILE A 212 5.04 -1.41 -8.78
N THR A 213 4.13 -0.43 -8.84
CA THR A 213 4.37 0.89 -8.25
C THR A 213 4.11 0.86 -6.75
N ASN A 214 5.09 1.33 -5.97
CA ASN A 214 4.92 1.52 -4.54
C ASN A 214 4.02 2.74 -4.26
N GLY A 215 3.00 2.57 -3.41
CA GLY A 215 2.00 3.60 -3.14
C GLY A 215 2.58 4.84 -2.47
N HIS A 216 3.54 4.66 -1.57
CA HIS A 216 4.21 5.79 -0.93
C HIS A 216 5.00 6.65 -1.94
N ASP A 217 5.71 6.00 -2.88
CA ASP A 217 6.39 6.73 -3.96
C ASP A 217 5.39 7.48 -4.85
N PHE A 218 4.22 6.89 -5.11
CA PHE A 218 3.16 7.53 -5.88
C PHE A 218 2.66 8.81 -5.21
N VAL A 219 2.35 8.75 -3.92
CA VAL A 219 1.90 9.91 -3.14
C VAL A 219 2.98 10.99 -3.10
N LEU A 220 4.24 10.60 -2.89
CA LEU A 220 5.38 11.53 -2.89
C LEU A 220 5.58 12.22 -4.23
N LEU A 221 5.54 11.49 -5.34
CA LEU A 221 5.72 12.09 -6.66
C LEU A 221 4.54 12.98 -7.03
N PHE A 222 3.29 12.57 -6.76
CA PHE A 222 2.11 13.40 -6.95
C PHE A 222 2.25 14.72 -6.19
N LYS A 223 2.67 14.68 -4.91
CA LYS A 223 2.95 15.86 -4.10
C LYS A 223 3.97 16.79 -4.77
N VAL A 224 5.12 16.26 -5.19
CA VAL A 224 6.19 17.06 -5.83
C VAL A 224 5.70 17.72 -7.10
N ILE A 225 4.90 17.02 -7.91
CA ILE A 225 4.31 17.60 -9.13
C ILE A 225 3.33 18.74 -8.79
N CYS A 226 2.49 18.56 -7.78
CA CYS A 226 1.59 19.61 -7.31
C CYS A 226 2.35 20.83 -6.82
N GLU A 227 3.39 20.66 -6.00
CA GLU A 227 4.21 21.76 -5.45
C GLU A 227 4.97 22.52 -6.54
N LYS A 228 5.47 21.85 -7.57
CA LYS A 228 6.16 22.50 -8.69
C LYS A 228 5.22 23.30 -9.60
N ARG A 229 3.96 22.91 -9.70
CA ARG A 229 2.95 23.57 -10.52
C ARG A 229 2.16 24.65 -9.78
N CYS A 230 2.16 24.60 -8.45
CA CYS A 230 1.41 25.50 -7.58
C CYS A 230 2.34 26.20 -6.59
N SER A 231 2.65 27.43 -6.84
CA SER A 231 3.58 28.23 -6.02
C SER A 231 3.06 28.61 -4.61
N LYS A 232 1.92 28.12 -4.15
CA LYS A 232 1.24 28.68 -2.98
C LYS A 232 0.98 27.80 -1.77
N ASN A 233 1.01 26.48 -1.85
CA ASN A 233 0.75 25.63 -0.67
C ASN A 233 1.65 24.40 -0.66
N SER A 234 2.31 24.16 0.47
CA SER A 234 2.95 22.88 0.73
C SER A 234 1.85 21.83 0.89
N VAL A 235 1.77 20.92 -0.06
CA VAL A 235 0.82 19.80 -0.02
C VAL A 235 1.36 18.74 0.94
N ASN A 236 0.50 18.25 1.85
CA ASN A 236 0.90 17.25 2.84
C ASN A 236 0.57 15.84 2.35
N GLU A 237 1.55 14.94 2.38
CA GLU A 237 1.40 13.52 2.00
C GLU A 237 0.26 12.81 2.72
N LYS A 238 0.10 13.06 4.04
CA LYS A 238 -1.00 12.50 4.83
C LYS A 238 -2.37 12.98 4.37
N GLN A 239 -2.47 14.22 3.88
CA GLN A 239 -3.70 14.75 3.32
C GLN A 239 -4.01 14.09 1.98
N ILE A 240 -3.02 13.96 1.08
CA ILE A 240 -3.18 13.25 -0.19
C ILE A 240 -3.68 11.81 0.06
N SER A 241 -2.99 11.05 0.92
CA SER A 241 -3.37 9.68 1.25
C SER A 241 -4.77 9.60 1.88
N SER A 242 -5.14 10.59 2.71
CA SER A 242 -6.47 10.64 3.33
C SER A 242 -7.57 10.91 2.31
N VAL A 243 -7.36 11.86 1.39
CA VAL A 243 -8.32 12.17 0.32
C VAL A 243 -8.42 11.00 -0.65
N LEU A 244 -7.30 10.39 -1.04
CA LEU A 244 -7.28 9.21 -1.91
C LEU A 244 -8.13 8.08 -1.31
N ARG A 245 -7.90 7.70 -0.05
CA ARG A 245 -8.74 6.71 0.65
C ARG A 245 -10.19 7.16 0.78
N GLY A 246 -10.43 8.46 1.03
CA GLY A 246 -11.77 9.05 1.14
C GLY A 246 -12.59 8.98 -0.14
N SER A 247 -11.92 9.02 -1.29
CA SER A 247 -12.54 9.00 -2.62
C SER A 247 -12.89 7.61 -3.12
N PHE A 248 -12.45 6.56 -2.44
CA PHE A 248 -12.81 5.19 -2.76
C PHE A 248 -14.21 4.86 -2.24
N SER A 249 -15.07 4.31 -3.09
CA SER A 249 -16.46 4.00 -2.75
C SER A 249 -16.65 2.51 -2.44
N GLU A 250 -17.79 2.20 -1.85
CA GLU A 250 -18.25 0.83 -1.62
C GLU A 250 -18.46 0.06 -2.94
N GLU A 251 -18.93 0.76 -3.98
CA GLU A 251 -19.11 0.18 -5.30
C GLU A 251 -17.78 -0.30 -5.87
N PHE A 252 -16.72 0.50 -5.74
CA PHE A 252 -15.38 0.11 -6.18
C PHE A 252 -14.84 -1.09 -5.40
N LEU A 253 -15.10 -1.14 -4.08
CA LEU A 253 -14.70 -2.29 -3.27
C LEU A 253 -15.30 -3.59 -3.81
N LYS A 254 -16.58 -3.60 -4.17
CA LYS A 254 -17.27 -4.79 -4.71
C LYS A 254 -16.69 -5.29 -6.03
N GLU A 255 -16.04 -4.42 -6.79
CA GLU A 255 -15.36 -4.78 -8.04
C GLU A 255 -14.00 -5.47 -7.79
N THR A 256 -13.41 -5.29 -6.59
CA THR A 256 -12.07 -5.81 -6.28
C THR A 256 -12.01 -7.33 -6.15
N THR A 257 -10.85 -7.89 -6.44
CA THR A 257 -10.56 -9.29 -6.18
C THR A 257 -10.45 -9.57 -4.67
N LEU A 258 -9.98 -8.59 -3.90
CA LEU A 258 -9.94 -8.65 -2.44
C LEU A 258 -11.34 -8.92 -1.86
N TYR A 259 -12.33 -8.13 -2.27
CA TYR A 259 -13.71 -8.29 -1.81
C TYR A 259 -14.24 -9.71 -2.07
N ARG A 260 -14.08 -10.19 -3.31
CA ARG A 260 -14.52 -11.52 -3.72
C ARG A 260 -13.83 -12.63 -2.95
N ASN A 261 -12.50 -12.58 -2.87
CA ASN A 261 -11.71 -13.63 -2.21
C ASN A 261 -12.00 -13.74 -0.71
N VAL A 262 -12.20 -12.61 -0.02
CA VAL A 262 -12.56 -12.62 1.41
C VAL A 262 -13.99 -13.12 1.60
N SER A 263 -14.94 -12.71 0.76
CA SER A 263 -16.32 -13.19 0.81
C SER A 263 -16.42 -14.70 0.57
N ASP A 264 -15.70 -15.21 -0.43
CA ASP A 264 -15.67 -16.64 -0.77
C ASP A 264 -15.01 -17.47 0.32
N TYR A 265 -13.97 -16.93 0.99
CA TYR A 265 -13.31 -17.62 2.09
C TYR A 265 -14.27 -17.93 3.26
N PHE A 266 -15.22 -17.08 3.51
CA PHE A 266 -16.25 -17.27 4.53
C PHE A 266 -17.54 -17.90 3.99
N ASP A 267 -17.53 -18.44 2.75
CA ASP A 267 -18.69 -19.08 2.08
C ASP A 267 -19.93 -18.17 2.06
N ASN A 268 -19.78 -16.86 2.14
CA ASN A 268 -20.84 -15.88 2.34
C ASN A 268 -21.75 -16.16 3.59
N LYS A 269 -21.33 -17.05 4.48
CA LYS A 269 -22.10 -17.40 5.70
C LYS A 269 -21.91 -16.36 6.82
N ILE A 270 -20.71 -15.78 6.91
CA ILE A 270 -20.41 -14.72 7.86
C ILE A 270 -20.18 -13.45 7.04
N LYS A 271 -21.01 -12.43 7.31
CA LYS A 271 -20.87 -11.15 6.62
C LYS A 271 -19.64 -10.40 7.13
N VAL A 272 -18.62 -10.27 6.30
CA VAL A 272 -17.41 -9.49 6.58
C VAL A 272 -17.65 -8.02 6.23
N TRP A 273 -18.26 -7.78 5.09
CA TRP A 273 -18.50 -6.45 4.55
C TRP A 273 -19.87 -5.92 4.94
N CYS A 274 -19.98 -4.62 5.22
CA CYS A 274 -21.25 -3.95 5.52
C CYS A 274 -22.02 -3.52 4.26
N CYS A 275 -21.47 -3.82 3.10
CA CYS A 275 -22.01 -3.44 1.78
C CYS A 275 -22.60 -4.63 1.01
#